data_a40ecf96d094a9ad19b5abb0a4d0ccaa
#
_entry.id   a40ecf96d094a9ad19b5abb0a4d0ccaa
#
_cell.length_a   1.000
_cell.length_b   1.000
_cell.length_c   1.000
_cell.angle_alpha   90.00
_cell.angle_beta   90.00
_cell.angle_gamma   90.00
#
_symmetry.space_group_name_H-M   'P 1'
#
loop_
_entity.id
_entity.type
_entity.pdbx_description
1 polymer ?
#
loop_
_entity_poly.entity_id
_entity_poly.type
_entity_poly.pdbx_seq_one_letter_code
_entity_poly.pdbx_strand_id
1 'polypeptide(L)'
;MVNRNYKDTIFRMLFSDRKNLLSLYNAINGTSYMNPEDLEIVTLENAIYMGMKNDLSFIIDTNLFLYEHQSTYTPNMPLRDLFYISAEYQKLVNKKSLYSSALQKIPAPNFIVFYNGTERKEDKWENRLSEAYENISSEPKLELKVVTLNINEGSNRELMEQCQILREYAIYVARVRKYAKYMQLETAVKKAVDECIQEEILEEFLRKNRAEVIAVSIFEYDKEEEERKLRKAEFEAGEQSGIQKGIQKGIQEGIQEGKELKTKEIVNSLLQDGMGLSLIHI
;
A
#
# COMPACT_ATOMS: atom_id res chain seq x y z
N MET A 1 22.76 6.52 24.58
CA MET A 1 22.44 5.90 23.27
C MET A 1 20.95 6.01 23.10
N VAL A 2 20.48 6.87 22.22
CA VAL A 2 19.07 7.02 21.88
C VAL A 2 18.68 5.77 21.13
N ASN A 3 17.74 5.01 21.69
CA ASN A 3 17.23 3.78 21.09
C ASN A 3 16.44 4.19 19.82
N ARG A 4 17.09 4.13 18.66
CA ARG A 4 16.57 4.61 17.37
C ARG A 4 15.60 3.58 16.80
N ASN A 5 14.43 3.44 17.37
CA ASN A 5 13.32 2.77 16.71
C ASN A 5 12.64 3.72 15.71
N TYR A 6 13.33 4.04 14.62
CA TYR A 6 12.80 4.81 13.47
C TYR A 6 11.73 4.05 12.67
N LYS A 7 10.85 3.32 13.35
CA LYS A 7 9.79 2.54 12.71
C LYS A 7 8.41 3.19 12.83
N ASP A 8 8.31 4.26 13.60
CA ASP A 8 7.04 4.92 13.84
C ASP A 8 6.94 6.16 12.95
N THR A 9 5.90 6.22 12.15
CA THR A 9 5.56 7.39 11.34
C THR A 9 4.89 8.45 12.22
N ILE A 10 4.89 9.72 11.78
CA ILE A 10 4.14 10.78 12.48
C ILE A 10 2.66 10.45 12.54
N PHE A 11 2.13 9.84 11.48
CA PHE A 11 0.76 9.34 11.45
C PHE A 11 0.50 8.37 12.61
N ARG A 12 1.37 7.37 12.79
CA ARG A 12 1.26 6.41 13.88
C ARG A 12 1.39 7.08 15.26
N MET A 13 2.33 8.02 15.42
CA MET A 13 2.49 8.77 16.67
C MET A 13 1.20 9.52 17.06
N LEU A 14 0.55 10.18 16.07
CA LEU A 14 -0.70 10.91 16.29
C LEU A 14 -1.87 9.99 16.64
N PHE A 15 -2.03 8.91 15.89
CA PHE A 15 -3.20 8.03 16.01
C PHE A 15 -2.99 6.84 16.97
N SER A 16 -1.82 6.73 17.61
CA SER A 16 -1.65 5.88 18.82
C SER A 16 -2.37 6.44 20.04
N ASP A 17 -2.71 7.73 20.04
CA ASP A 17 -3.61 8.31 21.02
C ASP A 17 -5.05 7.86 20.74
N ARG A 18 -5.70 7.25 21.73
CA ARG A 18 -7.05 6.67 21.57
C ARG A 18 -8.12 7.70 21.21
N LYS A 19 -8.00 8.95 21.69
CA LYS A 19 -8.98 10.01 21.33
C LYS A 19 -8.86 10.39 19.87
N ASN A 20 -7.62 10.54 19.39
CA ASN A 20 -7.35 10.83 17.99
C ASN A 20 -7.81 9.68 17.10
N LEU A 21 -7.53 8.43 17.49
CA LEU A 21 -7.95 7.24 16.76
C LEU A 21 -9.47 7.12 16.72
N LEU A 22 -10.17 7.39 17.81
CA LEU A 22 -11.63 7.37 17.86
C LEU A 22 -12.22 8.47 16.98
N SER A 23 -11.64 9.68 16.98
CA SER A 23 -12.05 10.75 16.07
C SER A 23 -11.91 10.35 14.60
N LEU A 24 -10.79 9.72 14.23
CA LEU A 24 -10.57 9.20 12.87
C LEU A 24 -11.57 8.10 12.51
N TYR A 25 -11.79 7.16 13.44
CA TYR A 25 -12.78 6.10 13.27
C TYR A 25 -14.19 6.66 13.02
N ASN A 26 -14.61 7.60 13.86
CA ASN A 26 -15.92 8.26 13.72
C ASN A 26 -16.07 8.95 12.36
N ALA A 27 -15.05 9.68 11.93
CA ALA A 27 -15.07 10.39 10.66
C ALA A 27 -15.17 9.47 9.45
N ILE A 28 -14.53 8.30 9.49
CA ILE A 28 -14.55 7.33 8.39
C ILE A 28 -15.90 6.59 8.32
N ASN A 29 -16.45 6.25 9.49
CA ASN A 29 -17.62 5.38 9.58
C ASN A 29 -18.95 6.16 9.79
N GLY A 30 -18.89 7.49 9.88
CA GLY A 30 -20.07 8.31 10.15
C GLY A 30 -20.70 8.03 11.51
N THR A 31 -19.88 7.68 12.51
CA THR A 31 -20.32 7.36 13.88
C THR A 31 -19.98 8.48 14.85
N SER A 32 -20.42 8.37 16.09
CA SER A 32 -20.24 9.39 17.13
C SER A 32 -19.92 8.78 18.51
N TYR A 33 -19.04 7.78 18.53
CA TYR A 33 -18.56 7.22 19.80
C TYR A 33 -17.81 8.29 20.60
N MET A 34 -18.08 8.34 21.92
CA MET A 34 -17.54 9.37 22.80
C MET A 34 -16.47 8.84 23.75
N ASN A 35 -16.44 7.55 24.01
CA ASN A 35 -15.53 6.95 24.98
C ASN A 35 -14.36 6.28 24.27
N PRO A 36 -13.12 6.80 24.38
CA PRO A 36 -11.93 6.19 23.77
C PRO A 36 -11.63 4.77 24.29
N GLU A 37 -12.14 4.39 25.45
CA GLU A 37 -11.96 3.03 25.99
C GLU A 37 -12.81 1.96 25.27
N ASP A 38 -13.74 2.38 24.42
CA ASP A 38 -14.48 1.46 23.54
C ASP A 38 -13.57 0.86 22.45
N LEU A 39 -12.37 1.43 22.23
CA LEU A 39 -11.34 0.90 21.36
C LEU A 39 -10.45 -0.11 22.09
N GLU A 40 -10.46 -1.35 21.66
CA GLU A 40 -9.49 -2.36 22.08
C GLU A 40 -8.32 -2.40 21.10
N ILE A 41 -7.15 -1.89 21.52
CA ILE A 41 -5.94 -1.88 20.68
C ILE A 41 -5.33 -3.28 20.64
N VAL A 42 -5.16 -3.82 19.43
CA VAL A 42 -4.63 -5.17 19.19
C VAL A 42 -3.43 -5.18 18.24
N THR A 43 -2.78 -4.02 18.06
CA THR A 43 -1.67 -3.84 17.12
C THR A 43 -0.55 -4.89 17.28
N LEU A 44 -0.07 -5.40 16.16
CA LEU A 44 1.03 -6.36 16.09
C LEU A 44 2.38 -5.70 16.36
N GLU A 45 2.84 -5.68 17.62
CA GLU A 45 4.16 -5.13 17.94
C GLU A 45 5.32 -6.03 17.48
N ASN A 46 5.10 -7.34 17.38
CA ASN A 46 6.11 -8.35 17.06
C ASN A 46 5.60 -9.44 16.11
N ALA A 47 5.19 -9.09 14.90
CA ALA A 47 5.00 -10.09 13.88
C ALA A 47 6.37 -10.59 13.38
N ILE A 48 6.84 -11.70 13.95
CA ILE A 48 8.15 -12.33 13.65
C ILE A 48 8.18 -12.88 12.21
N TYR A 49 7.05 -13.00 11.54
CA TYR A 49 6.96 -13.53 10.18
C TYR A 49 7.23 -12.40 9.17
N MET A 50 8.35 -12.50 8.47
CA MET A 50 8.80 -11.62 7.37
C MET A 50 9.08 -10.15 7.75
N GLY A 51 9.20 -9.79 9.04
CA GLY A 51 9.49 -8.42 9.46
C GLY A 51 8.39 -7.41 9.15
N MET A 52 7.18 -7.88 8.79
CA MET A 52 6.02 -7.04 8.49
C MET A 52 5.29 -6.66 9.78
N LYS A 53 5.03 -5.36 9.93
CA LYS A 53 4.21 -4.80 11.01
C LYS A 53 3.09 -4.00 10.36
N ASN A 54 1.89 -4.07 10.91
CA ASN A 54 0.87 -3.09 10.57
C ASN A 54 0.99 -1.87 11.49
N ASP A 55 0.50 -0.71 11.04
CA ASP A 55 0.63 0.53 11.80
C ASP A 55 -0.29 0.55 13.02
N LEU A 56 -1.58 0.32 12.82
CA LEU A 56 -2.58 0.34 13.89
C LEU A 56 -3.64 -0.74 13.67
N SER A 57 -3.92 -1.55 14.69
CA SER A 57 -5.05 -2.48 14.72
C SER A 57 -5.85 -2.31 15.99
N PHE A 58 -7.15 -2.30 15.87
CA PHE A 58 -8.06 -2.17 17.00
C PHE A 58 -9.39 -2.85 16.74
N ILE A 59 -10.06 -3.22 17.82
CA ILE A 59 -11.44 -3.76 17.80
C ILE A 59 -12.37 -2.71 18.40
N ILE A 60 -13.48 -2.48 17.75
CA ILE A 60 -14.61 -1.74 18.29
C ILE A 60 -15.88 -2.54 18.01
N ASP A 61 -16.70 -2.76 19.02
CA ASP A 61 -17.83 -3.68 19.00
C ASP A 61 -17.39 -5.09 18.53
N THR A 62 -17.80 -5.50 17.34
CA THR A 62 -17.50 -6.80 16.74
C THR A 62 -16.68 -6.69 15.45
N ASN A 63 -16.08 -5.54 15.21
CA ASN A 63 -15.29 -5.25 14.01
C ASN A 63 -13.83 -5.04 14.36
N LEU A 64 -12.95 -5.65 13.59
CA LEU A 64 -11.49 -5.44 13.65
C LEU A 64 -11.08 -4.53 12.51
N PHE A 65 -10.38 -3.44 12.83
CA PHE A 65 -9.84 -2.50 11.87
C PHE A 65 -8.33 -2.60 11.79
N LEU A 66 -7.82 -2.67 10.56
CA LEU A 66 -6.41 -2.57 10.24
C LEU A 66 -6.20 -1.28 9.47
N TYR A 67 -5.49 -0.33 10.09
CA TYR A 67 -5.16 0.96 9.53
C TYR A 67 -3.68 0.99 9.19
N GLU A 68 -3.37 1.28 7.93
CA GLU A 68 -2.01 1.40 7.42
C GLU A 68 -1.79 2.80 6.85
N HIS A 69 -0.61 3.37 7.06
CA HIS A 69 -0.19 4.62 6.45
C HIS A 69 0.84 4.36 5.35
N GLN A 70 0.64 4.95 4.17
CA GLN A 70 1.54 4.77 3.04
C GLN A 70 1.83 6.08 2.30
N SER A 71 3.11 6.37 2.13
CA SER A 71 3.59 7.46 1.27
C SER A 71 3.82 7.02 -0.18
N THR A 72 3.87 5.72 -0.43
CA THR A 72 4.11 5.13 -1.73
C THR A 72 3.01 4.13 -2.08
N TYR A 73 2.46 4.22 -3.28
CA TYR A 73 1.43 3.28 -3.74
C TYR A 73 2.02 1.87 -3.91
N THR A 74 1.31 0.87 -3.41
CA THR A 74 1.58 -0.54 -3.71
C THR A 74 0.28 -1.30 -3.97
N PRO A 75 0.18 -2.04 -5.09
CA PRO A 75 -0.99 -2.88 -5.37
C PRO A 75 -1.06 -4.13 -4.48
N ASN A 76 0.03 -4.45 -3.76
CA ASN A 76 0.15 -5.67 -2.96
C ASN A 76 -0.45 -5.55 -1.55
N MET A 77 -1.18 -4.47 -1.24
CA MET A 77 -1.80 -4.30 0.08
C MET A 77 -2.75 -5.44 0.44
N PRO A 78 -3.66 -5.90 -0.44
CA PRO A 78 -4.54 -7.01 -0.09
C PRO A 78 -3.79 -8.29 0.31
N LEU A 79 -2.66 -8.57 -0.34
CA LEU A 79 -1.83 -9.73 0.01
C LEU A 79 -1.11 -9.53 1.36
N ARG A 80 -0.63 -8.32 1.67
CA ARG A 80 -0.04 -8.00 2.98
C ARG A 80 -1.08 -8.09 4.09
N ASP A 81 -2.26 -7.54 3.88
CA ASP A 81 -3.35 -7.54 4.84
C ASP A 81 -3.88 -8.95 5.12
N LEU A 82 -3.84 -9.85 4.13
CA LEU A 82 -4.14 -11.27 4.34
C LEU A 82 -3.22 -11.90 5.40
N PHE A 83 -1.92 -11.59 5.35
CA PHE A 83 -0.99 -12.08 6.36
C PHE A 83 -1.20 -11.41 7.72
N TYR A 84 -1.48 -10.12 7.75
CA TYR A 84 -1.77 -9.39 8.99
C TYR A 84 -3.01 -9.93 9.68
N ILE A 85 -4.14 -10.06 8.96
CA ILE A 85 -5.38 -10.56 9.56
C ILE A 85 -5.26 -12.01 10.01
N SER A 86 -4.53 -12.83 9.26
CA SER A 86 -4.25 -14.22 9.67
C SER A 86 -3.51 -14.27 11.00
N ALA A 87 -2.51 -13.42 11.20
CA ALA A 87 -1.75 -13.32 12.43
C ALA A 87 -2.61 -12.81 13.61
N GLU A 88 -3.48 -11.82 13.37
CA GLU A 88 -4.40 -11.32 14.39
C GLU A 88 -5.43 -12.38 14.80
N TYR A 89 -6.05 -13.06 13.86
CA TYR A 89 -6.99 -14.13 14.18
C TYR A 89 -6.35 -15.30 14.90
N GLN A 90 -5.06 -15.62 14.65
CA GLN A 90 -4.34 -16.64 15.40
C GLN A 90 -4.21 -16.33 16.89
N LYS A 91 -4.22 -15.05 17.29
CA LYS A 91 -4.21 -14.62 18.70
C LYS A 91 -5.61 -14.71 19.32
N LEU A 92 -6.61 -14.30 18.56
CA LEU A 92 -8.00 -14.21 19.03
C LEU A 92 -8.69 -15.57 19.13
N VAL A 93 -8.28 -16.51 18.27
CA VAL A 93 -8.93 -17.81 18.13
C VAL A 93 -8.38 -18.83 19.13
N ASN A 94 -9.27 -19.49 19.87
CA ASN A 94 -8.89 -20.64 20.69
C ASN A 94 -8.66 -21.87 19.80
N LYS A 95 -7.42 -22.27 19.64
CA LYS A 95 -7.00 -23.40 18.77
C LYS A 95 -7.72 -24.71 19.09
N LYS A 96 -8.04 -24.98 20.37
CA LYS A 96 -8.79 -26.19 20.78
C LYS A 96 -10.24 -26.16 20.30
N SER A 97 -10.84 -24.98 20.25
CA SER A 97 -12.24 -24.80 19.81
C SER A 97 -12.42 -24.91 18.29
N LEU A 98 -11.34 -24.82 17.51
CA LEU A 98 -11.40 -25.01 16.05
C LEU A 98 -11.84 -26.42 15.63
N TYR A 99 -11.64 -27.40 16.50
CA TYR A 99 -12.01 -28.80 16.25
C TYR A 99 -13.34 -29.19 16.91
N SER A 100 -14.05 -28.22 17.49
CA SER A 100 -15.38 -28.46 18.08
C SER A 100 -16.46 -28.35 17.02
N SER A 101 -17.65 -28.89 17.34
CA SER A 101 -18.84 -28.75 16.48
C SER A 101 -19.49 -27.36 16.58
N ALA A 102 -19.06 -26.51 17.52
CA ALA A 102 -19.58 -25.17 17.71
C ALA A 102 -18.83 -24.16 16.83
N LEU A 103 -19.59 -23.32 16.12
CA LEU A 103 -19.02 -22.22 15.30
C LEU A 103 -18.34 -21.20 16.21
N GLN A 104 -17.05 -20.97 16.00
CA GLN A 104 -16.32 -19.90 16.66
C GLN A 104 -16.49 -18.61 15.86
N LYS A 105 -17.06 -17.58 16.50
CA LYS A 105 -17.18 -16.24 15.90
C LYS A 105 -15.89 -15.45 16.10
N ILE A 106 -15.55 -14.64 15.10
CA ILE A 106 -14.41 -13.73 15.09
C ILE A 106 -14.87 -12.33 14.66
N PRO A 107 -14.18 -11.26 15.05
CA PRO A 107 -14.49 -9.91 14.58
C PRO A 107 -14.39 -9.81 13.06
N ALA A 108 -15.31 -9.07 12.43
CA ALA A 108 -15.27 -8.83 10.99
C ALA A 108 -14.10 -7.88 10.65
N PRO A 109 -13.25 -8.19 9.66
CA PRO A 109 -12.08 -7.40 9.35
C PRO A 109 -12.41 -6.25 8.40
N ASN A 110 -11.77 -5.08 8.62
CA ASN A 110 -11.83 -3.90 7.77
C ASN A 110 -10.42 -3.39 7.51
N PHE A 111 -10.08 -3.15 6.25
CA PHE A 111 -8.74 -2.77 5.81
C PHE A 111 -8.75 -1.39 5.18
N ILE A 112 -8.04 -0.44 5.78
CA ILE A 112 -8.00 0.94 5.33
C ILE A 112 -6.56 1.42 5.26
N VAL A 113 -6.17 1.93 4.09
CA VAL A 113 -4.87 2.56 3.84
C VAL A 113 -5.07 4.07 3.77
N PHE A 114 -4.28 4.80 4.54
CA PHE A 114 -4.16 6.26 4.47
C PHE A 114 -2.97 6.61 3.59
N TYR A 115 -3.26 7.08 2.38
CA TYR A 115 -2.24 7.39 1.39
C TYR A 115 -1.94 8.89 1.37
N ASN A 116 -0.68 9.24 1.60
CA ASN A 116 -0.21 10.62 1.48
C ASN A 116 0.88 10.80 0.41
N GLY A 117 1.08 9.82 -0.47
CA GLY A 117 2.04 9.91 -1.56
C GLY A 117 1.63 10.89 -2.65
N THR A 118 2.51 11.11 -3.63
CA THR A 118 2.32 12.10 -4.71
C THR A 118 1.99 11.49 -6.06
N GLU A 119 2.01 10.15 -6.18
CA GLU A 119 1.84 9.44 -7.46
C GLU A 119 0.38 9.37 -7.91
N ARG A 120 -0.57 9.27 -6.96
CA ARG A 120 -2.00 9.17 -7.22
C ARG A 120 -2.76 10.41 -6.78
N LYS A 121 -3.81 10.75 -7.52
CA LYS A 121 -4.62 11.95 -7.33
C LYS A 121 -6.07 11.66 -6.93
N GLU A 122 -6.51 10.41 -7.11
CA GLU A 122 -7.85 9.98 -6.74
C GLU A 122 -8.04 10.14 -5.23
N ASP A 123 -9.23 10.53 -4.80
CA ASP A 123 -9.56 10.66 -3.38
C ASP A 123 -9.66 9.31 -2.69
N LYS A 124 -10.19 8.30 -3.42
CA LYS A 124 -10.42 6.96 -2.90
C LYS A 124 -10.33 5.93 -3.99
N TRP A 125 -9.75 4.75 -3.66
CA TRP A 125 -9.78 3.58 -4.54
C TRP A 125 -9.81 2.28 -3.72
N GLU A 126 -10.09 1.17 -4.37
CA GLU A 126 -10.14 -0.18 -3.79
C GLU A 126 -9.13 -1.07 -4.54
N ASN A 127 -8.36 -1.85 -3.78
CA ASN A 127 -7.57 -2.95 -4.30
C ASN A 127 -8.15 -4.27 -3.80
N ARG A 128 -8.08 -5.31 -4.63
CA ARG A 128 -8.65 -6.63 -4.35
C ARG A 128 -7.56 -7.70 -4.37
N LEU A 129 -7.67 -8.67 -3.48
CA LEU A 129 -6.75 -9.80 -3.44
C LEU A 129 -6.80 -10.63 -4.73
N SER A 130 -7.97 -10.74 -5.35
CA SER A 130 -8.14 -11.44 -6.63
C SER A 130 -7.33 -10.85 -7.79
N GLU A 131 -6.93 -9.58 -7.71
CA GLU A 131 -6.05 -8.94 -8.70
C GLU A 131 -4.63 -9.55 -8.71
N ALA A 132 -4.23 -10.24 -7.62
CA ALA A 132 -2.94 -10.91 -7.49
C ALA A 132 -2.96 -12.37 -7.94
N TYR A 133 -4.11 -12.94 -8.30
CA TYR A 133 -4.19 -14.33 -8.74
C TYR A 133 -3.73 -14.47 -10.20
N GLU A 134 -2.86 -15.44 -10.47
CA GLU A 134 -2.39 -15.75 -11.83
C GLU A 134 -3.52 -16.20 -12.76
N ASN A 135 -4.50 -16.93 -12.22
CA ASN A 135 -5.68 -17.41 -12.94
C ASN A 135 -6.95 -16.95 -12.24
N ILE A 136 -7.70 -16.06 -12.86
CA ILE A 136 -8.97 -15.59 -12.35
C ILE A 136 -10.07 -16.51 -12.88
N SER A 137 -10.62 -17.36 -12.00
CA SER A 137 -11.92 -17.99 -12.25
C SER A 137 -13.03 -16.95 -12.01
N SER A 138 -14.22 -17.18 -12.56
CA SER A 138 -15.34 -16.23 -12.54
C SER A 138 -15.70 -15.67 -11.14
N GLU A 139 -15.39 -16.40 -10.06
CA GLU A 139 -15.61 -16.00 -8.68
C GLU A 139 -14.46 -16.49 -7.81
N PRO A 140 -13.66 -15.58 -7.22
CA PRO A 140 -12.58 -15.97 -6.33
C PRO A 140 -13.13 -16.62 -5.05
N LYS A 141 -12.54 -17.75 -4.63
CA LYS A 141 -12.98 -18.43 -3.40
C LYS A 141 -12.43 -17.77 -2.12
N LEU A 142 -11.42 -16.94 -2.26
CA LEU A 142 -10.90 -16.07 -1.21
C LEU A 142 -10.79 -14.66 -1.79
N GLU A 143 -11.46 -13.70 -1.15
CA GLU A 143 -11.40 -12.29 -1.52
C GLU A 143 -11.15 -11.43 -0.28
N LEU A 144 -10.29 -10.42 -0.44
CA LEU A 144 -10.01 -9.39 0.52
C LEU A 144 -9.96 -8.05 -0.23
N LYS A 145 -10.62 -7.04 0.32
CA LYS A 145 -10.71 -5.70 -0.26
C LYS A 145 -10.06 -4.71 0.67
N VAL A 146 -9.19 -3.89 0.14
CA VAL A 146 -8.52 -2.81 0.84
C VAL A 146 -8.98 -1.48 0.27
N VAL A 147 -9.50 -0.64 1.13
CA VAL A 147 -9.91 0.72 0.76
C VAL A 147 -8.75 1.67 1.04
N THR A 148 -8.32 2.41 0.04
CA THR A 148 -7.30 3.46 0.22
C THR A 148 -7.96 4.83 0.15
N LEU A 149 -7.64 5.67 1.14
CA LEU A 149 -8.09 7.05 1.26
C LEU A 149 -6.90 7.99 1.08
N ASN A 150 -6.98 8.87 0.10
CA ASN A 150 -5.95 9.89 -0.12
C ASN A 150 -6.08 10.98 0.94
N ILE A 151 -5.06 11.11 1.77
CA ILE A 151 -5.04 12.07 2.88
C ILE A 151 -4.11 13.28 2.63
N ASN A 152 -3.79 13.55 1.37
CA ASN A 152 -3.08 14.78 1.04
C ASN A 152 -3.99 16.01 1.23
N GLU A 153 -3.36 17.15 1.46
CA GLU A 153 -4.06 18.43 1.52
C GLU A 153 -4.89 18.66 0.26
N GLY A 154 -6.18 18.96 0.43
CA GLY A 154 -7.14 19.17 -0.67
C GLY A 154 -7.88 17.91 -1.13
N SER A 155 -7.50 16.72 -0.68
CA SER A 155 -8.21 15.45 -0.95
C SER A 155 -9.20 15.10 0.16
N ASN A 156 -10.20 14.24 -0.14
CA ASN A 156 -11.19 13.73 0.81
C ASN A 156 -11.76 14.80 1.75
N ARG A 157 -12.26 15.89 1.19
CA ARG A 157 -12.67 17.09 1.91
C ARG A 157 -13.61 16.79 3.09
N GLU A 158 -14.61 15.96 2.89
CA GLU A 158 -15.58 15.58 3.92
C GLU A 158 -14.89 14.91 5.12
N LEU A 159 -13.99 13.94 4.87
CA LEU A 159 -13.19 13.29 5.90
C LEU A 159 -12.30 14.30 6.66
N MET A 160 -11.69 15.23 5.94
CA MET A 160 -10.85 16.27 6.53
C MET A 160 -11.64 17.27 7.39
N GLU A 161 -12.89 17.55 7.02
CA GLU A 161 -13.78 18.42 7.82
C GLU A 161 -14.24 17.72 9.10
N GLN A 162 -14.42 16.40 9.08
CA GLN A 162 -14.85 15.59 10.23
C GLN A 162 -13.72 15.18 11.17
N CYS A 163 -12.46 15.10 10.69
CA CYS A 163 -11.30 14.74 11.50
C CYS A 163 -10.24 15.86 11.47
N GLN A 164 -10.31 16.77 12.42
CA GLN A 164 -9.38 17.92 12.51
C GLN A 164 -7.92 17.49 12.57
N ILE A 165 -7.57 16.49 13.37
CA ILE A 165 -6.19 15.98 13.53
C ILE A 165 -5.64 15.46 12.19
N LEU A 166 -6.46 14.76 11.40
CA LEU A 166 -6.05 14.28 10.08
C LEU A 166 -5.81 15.44 9.11
N ARG A 167 -6.68 16.45 9.11
CA ARG A 167 -6.52 17.67 8.31
C ARG A 167 -5.24 18.40 8.67
N GLU A 168 -4.97 18.59 9.96
CA GLU A 168 -3.78 19.26 10.44
C GLU A 168 -2.50 18.50 10.09
N TYR A 169 -2.54 17.16 10.16
CA TYR A 169 -1.46 16.32 9.70
C TYR A 169 -1.20 16.50 8.19
N ALA A 170 -2.25 16.53 7.36
CA ALA A 170 -2.12 16.77 5.92
C ALA A 170 -1.45 18.12 5.62
N ILE A 171 -1.85 19.20 6.33
CA ILE A 171 -1.25 20.54 6.20
C ILE A 171 0.23 20.50 6.59
N TYR A 172 0.58 19.87 7.71
CA TYR A 172 1.96 19.74 8.15
C TYR A 172 2.84 19.05 7.10
N VAL A 173 2.41 17.90 6.58
CA VAL A 173 3.14 17.15 5.54
C VAL A 173 3.29 17.99 4.26
N ALA A 174 2.24 18.67 3.83
CA ALA A 174 2.28 19.55 2.65
C ALA A 174 3.30 20.67 2.82
N ARG A 175 3.40 21.29 4.01
CA ARG A 175 4.41 22.31 4.33
C ARG A 175 5.82 21.79 4.28
N VAL A 176 6.09 20.65 4.91
CA VAL A 176 7.41 19.99 4.85
C VAL A 176 7.81 19.78 3.39
N ARG A 177 6.94 19.18 2.58
CA ARG A 177 7.18 18.93 1.16
C ARG A 177 7.37 20.23 0.35
N LYS A 178 6.62 21.28 0.66
CA LYS A 178 6.78 22.59 0.02
C LYS A 178 8.17 23.16 0.28
N TYR A 179 8.60 23.19 1.52
CA TYR A 179 9.90 23.77 1.90
C TYR A 179 11.09 22.93 1.45
N ALA A 180 10.99 21.60 1.49
CA ALA A 180 12.03 20.70 1.01
C ALA A 180 12.40 20.88 -0.47
N LYS A 181 11.55 21.55 -1.27
CA LYS A 181 11.87 21.91 -2.66
C LYS A 181 12.88 23.05 -2.79
N TYR A 182 13.04 23.88 -1.77
CA TYR A 182 13.79 25.14 -1.84
C TYR A 182 14.89 25.26 -0.80
N MET A 183 14.96 24.39 0.20
CA MET A 183 15.93 24.44 1.27
C MET A 183 16.32 23.03 1.73
N GLN A 184 17.39 22.95 2.54
CA GLN A 184 17.80 21.67 3.13
C GLN A 184 16.69 21.07 3.98
N LEU A 185 16.53 19.75 3.92
CA LEU A 185 15.42 19.02 4.54
C LEU A 185 15.28 19.31 6.04
N GLU A 186 16.37 19.28 6.80
CA GLU A 186 16.32 19.58 8.24
C GLU A 186 15.79 20.99 8.52
N THR A 187 16.21 21.97 7.71
CA THR A 187 15.71 23.35 7.82
C THR A 187 14.25 23.45 7.44
N ALA A 188 13.84 22.74 6.37
CA ALA A 188 12.47 22.68 5.91
C ALA A 188 11.52 22.11 6.98
N VAL A 189 11.91 21.01 7.61
CA VAL A 189 11.14 20.38 8.69
C VAL A 189 11.03 21.29 9.90
N LYS A 190 12.15 21.86 10.37
CA LYS A 190 12.14 22.80 11.51
C LYS A 190 11.22 23.98 11.27
N LYS A 191 11.32 24.58 10.06
CA LYS A 191 10.47 25.69 9.67
C LYS A 191 8.99 25.31 9.64
N ALA A 192 8.65 24.18 9.05
CA ALA A 192 7.28 23.68 9.00
C ALA A 192 6.70 23.45 10.40
N VAL A 193 7.49 22.88 11.32
CA VAL A 193 7.09 22.68 12.72
C VAL A 193 6.83 24.02 13.40
N ASP A 194 7.73 25.01 13.25
CA ASP A 194 7.58 26.31 13.90
C ASP A 194 6.35 27.07 13.40
N GLU A 195 6.11 27.08 12.11
CA GLU A 195 4.95 27.73 11.52
C GLU A 195 3.63 27.02 11.91
N CYS A 196 3.61 25.66 11.91
CA CYS A 196 2.44 24.92 12.37
C CYS A 196 2.11 25.24 13.82
N ILE A 197 3.12 25.30 14.70
CA ILE A 197 2.91 25.70 16.10
C ILE A 197 2.37 27.14 16.22
N GLN A 198 2.85 28.08 15.40
CA GLN A 198 2.38 29.48 15.42
C GLN A 198 0.94 29.64 14.94
N GLU A 199 0.51 28.75 14.03
CA GLU A 199 -0.84 28.74 13.47
C GLU A 199 -1.79 27.77 14.19
N GLU A 200 -1.39 27.26 15.36
CA GLU A 200 -2.18 26.30 16.17
C GLU A 200 -2.51 24.97 15.46
N ILE A 201 -1.68 24.60 14.46
CA ILE A 201 -1.80 23.34 13.72
C ILE A 201 -1.00 22.27 14.43
N LEU A 202 -1.63 21.21 14.93
CA LEU A 202 -1.00 20.16 15.75
C LEU A 202 -0.18 20.72 16.91
N GLU A 203 -0.51 21.90 17.43
CA GLU A 203 0.34 22.66 18.34
C GLU A 203 0.80 21.87 19.56
N GLU A 204 -0.13 21.28 20.30
CA GLU A 204 0.18 20.53 21.51
C GLU A 204 1.10 19.33 21.20
N PHE A 205 0.79 18.60 20.14
CA PHE A 205 1.57 17.45 19.70
C PHE A 205 2.99 17.85 19.27
N LEU A 206 3.10 18.89 18.45
CA LEU A 206 4.38 19.38 17.93
C LEU A 206 5.26 19.98 19.04
N ARG A 207 4.68 20.69 20.00
CA ARG A 207 5.43 21.22 21.15
C ARG A 207 5.96 20.09 22.04
N LYS A 208 5.12 19.11 22.34
CA LYS A 208 5.46 17.99 23.20
C LYS A 208 6.51 17.06 22.57
N ASN A 209 6.41 16.80 21.27
CA ASN A 209 7.21 15.79 20.58
C ASN A 209 8.21 16.39 19.58
N ARG A 210 8.55 17.71 19.69
CA ARG A 210 9.30 18.46 18.70
C ARG A 210 10.54 17.76 18.14
N ALA A 211 11.41 17.28 19.01
CA ALA A 211 12.67 16.66 18.60
C ALA A 211 12.44 15.34 17.85
N GLU A 212 11.49 14.56 18.30
CA GLU A 212 11.13 13.28 17.69
C GLU A 212 10.46 13.49 16.32
N VAL A 213 9.50 14.41 16.25
CA VAL A 213 8.83 14.80 14.99
C VAL A 213 9.85 15.24 13.93
N ILE A 214 10.82 16.08 14.29
CA ILE A 214 11.87 16.53 13.37
C ILE A 214 12.67 15.33 12.86
N ALA A 215 13.12 14.44 13.76
CA ALA A 215 13.92 13.27 13.38
C ALA A 215 13.13 12.28 12.52
N VAL A 216 11.87 12.01 12.86
CA VAL A 216 10.98 11.11 12.11
C VAL A 216 10.67 11.68 10.73
N SER A 217 10.32 12.97 10.64
CA SER A 217 10.02 13.62 9.34
C SER A 217 11.20 13.58 8.37
N ILE A 218 12.42 13.79 8.86
CA ILE A 218 13.63 13.71 8.01
C ILE A 218 13.77 12.28 7.50
N PHE A 219 13.62 11.29 8.37
CA PHE A 219 13.72 9.88 7.99
C PHE A 219 12.64 9.44 6.99
N GLU A 220 11.38 9.84 7.22
CA GLU A 220 10.28 9.52 6.32
C GLU A 220 10.51 10.10 4.92
N TYR A 221 10.93 11.35 4.83
CA TYR A 221 11.19 12.02 3.56
C TYR A 221 12.34 11.38 2.78
N ASP A 222 13.46 11.07 3.45
CA ASP A 222 14.61 10.40 2.83
C ASP A 222 14.22 9.02 2.31
N LYS A 223 13.43 8.26 3.10
CA LYS A 223 12.93 6.96 2.72
C LYS A 223 12.00 7.03 1.49
N GLU A 224 11.06 7.98 1.47
CA GLU A 224 10.18 8.21 0.32
C GLU A 224 11.00 8.49 -0.96
N GLU A 225 12.04 9.29 -0.84
CA GLU A 225 12.88 9.65 -1.99
C GLU A 225 13.71 8.47 -2.49
N GLU A 226 14.27 7.66 -1.60
CA GLU A 226 14.99 6.43 -1.94
C GLU A 226 14.07 5.40 -2.60
N GLU A 227 12.89 5.15 -2.04
CA GLU A 227 11.90 4.24 -2.62
C GLU A 227 11.46 4.70 -4.01
N ARG A 228 11.25 6.00 -4.21
CA ARG A 228 10.91 6.55 -5.52
C ARG A 228 12.03 6.35 -6.54
N LYS A 229 13.29 6.56 -6.16
CA LYS A 229 14.46 6.33 -7.02
C LYS A 229 14.58 4.84 -7.40
N LEU A 230 14.41 3.96 -6.43
CA LEU A 230 14.47 2.51 -6.64
C LEU A 230 13.39 2.04 -7.63
N ARG A 231 12.14 2.45 -7.42
CA ARG A 231 11.04 2.11 -8.33
C ARG A 231 11.25 2.61 -9.75
N LYS A 232 11.77 3.83 -9.89
CA LYS A 232 12.10 4.36 -11.21
C LYS A 232 13.14 3.49 -11.90
N ALA A 233 14.19 3.09 -11.19
CA ALA A 233 15.22 2.21 -11.72
C ALA A 233 14.67 0.80 -12.06
N GLU A 234 13.81 0.24 -11.22
CA GLU A 234 13.13 -1.04 -11.49
C GLU A 234 12.21 -0.97 -12.71
N PHE A 235 11.45 0.13 -12.85
CA PHE A 235 10.60 0.35 -14.00
C PHE A 235 11.41 0.44 -15.30
N GLU A 236 12.48 1.25 -15.31
CA GLU A 236 13.39 1.38 -16.46
C GLU A 236 14.05 0.05 -16.83
N ALA A 237 14.48 -0.73 -15.84
CA ALA A 237 15.03 -2.06 -16.07
C ALA A 237 14.00 -3.05 -16.61
N GLY A 238 12.77 -3.00 -16.10
CA GLY A 238 11.64 -3.81 -16.57
C GLY A 238 11.28 -3.48 -18.02
N GLU A 239 11.22 -2.21 -18.38
CA GLU A 239 10.96 -1.74 -19.74
C GLU A 239 12.03 -2.24 -20.70
N GLN A 240 13.30 -2.08 -20.37
CA GLN A 240 14.42 -2.59 -21.21
C GLN A 240 14.37 -4.10 -21.38
N SER A 241 14.08 -4.85 -20.29
CA SER A 241 13.92 -6.30 -20.37
C SER A 241 12.72 -6.70 -21.22
N GLY A 242 11.61 -5.98 -21.12
CA GLY A 242 10.42 -6.20 -21.95
C GLY A 242 10.69 -5.98 -23.43
N ILE A 243 11.37 -4.89 -23.78
CA ILE A 243 11.78 -4.59 -25.17
C ILE A 243 12.69 -5.68 -25.71
N GLN A 244 13.72 -6.11 -24.96
CA GLN A 244 14.63 -7.18 -25.39
C GLN A 244 13.90 -8.50 -25.63
N LYS A 245 13.02 -8.90 -24.70
CA LYS A 245 12.19 -10.11 -24.87
C LYS A 245 11.25 -10.01 -26.05
N GLY A 246 10.64 -8.85 -26.29
CA GLY A 246 9.79 -8.59 -27.44
C GLY A 246 10.55 -8.71 -28.76
N ILE A 247 11.74 -8.13 -28.86
CA ILE A 247 12.60 -8.25 -30.04
C ILE A 247 13.00 -9.71 -30.28
N GLN A 248 13.45 -10.42 -29.24
CA GLN A 248 13.83 -11.84 -29.36
C GLN A 248 12.65 -12.71 -29.86
N LYS A 249 11.47 -12.51 -29.28
CA LYS A 249 10.26 -13.23 -29.69
C LYS A 249 9.88 -12.92 -31.12
N GLY A 250 9.87 -11.64 -31.50
CA GLY A 250 9.59 -11.24 -32.88
C GLY A 250 10.58 -11.81 -33.90
N ILE A 251 11.87 -11.86 -33.58
CA ILE A 251 12.90 -12.50 -34.43
C ILE A 251 12.61 -14.01 -34.60
N GLN A 252 12.31 -14.71 -33.47
CA GLN A 252 12.01 -16.15 -33.53
C GLN A 252 10.75 -16.43 -34.35
N GLU A 253 9.68 -15.68 -34.13
CA GLU A 253 8.44 -15.81 -34.89
C GLU A 253 8.67 -15.53 -36.41
N GLY A 254 9.40 -14.45 -36.71
CA GLY A 254 9.72 -14.13 -38.12
C GLY A 254 10.60 -15.19 -38.81
N ILE A 255 11.57 -15.78 -38.10
CA ILE A 255 12.35 -16.91 -38.63
C ILE A 255 11.47 -18.13 -38.86
N GLN A 256 10.57 -18.45 -37.96
CA GLN A 256 9.67 -19.59 -38.10
C GLN A 256 8.71 -19.42 -39.29
N GLU A 257 8.06 -18.24 -39.39
CA GLU A 257 7.18 -17.92 -40.52
C GLU A 257 7.92 -17.94 -41.85
N GLY A 258 9.15 -17.38 -41.88
CA GLY A 258 9.98 -17.40 -43.07
C GLY A 258 10.36 -18.82 -43.52
N LYS A 259 10.65 -19.74 -42.58
CA LYS A 259 10.88 -21.15 -42.88
C LYS A 259 9.65 -21.84 -43.43
N GLU A 260 8.47 -21.59 -42.85
CA GLU A 260 7.21 -22.18 -43.30
C GLU A 260 6.82 -21.70 -44.73
N LEU A 261 6.97 -20.40 -45.00
CA LEU A 261 6.73 -19.83 -46.32
C LEU A 261 7.67 -20.44 -47.36
N LYS A 262 8.97 -20.51 -47.05
CA LYS A 262 9.98 -21.09 -47.94
C LYS A 262 9.70 -22.58 -48.21
N THR A 263 9.30 -23.33 -47.19
CA THR A 263 8.92 -24.73 -47.34
C THR A 263 7.72 -24.89 -48.23
N LYS A 264 6.67 -24.03 -48.07
CA LYS A 264 5.50 -24.01 -48.96
C LYS A 264 5.86 -23.70 -50.42
N GLU A 265 6.75 -22.72 -50.63
CA GLU A 265 7.22 -22.37 -51.99
C GLU A 265 7.96 -23.54 -52.66
N ILE A 266 8.86 -24.21 -51.92
CA ILE A 266 9.60 -25.39 -52.40
C ILE A 266 8.63 -26.52 -52.77
N VAL A 267 7.67 -26.83 -51.86
CA VAL A 267 6.66 -27.86 -52.11
C VAL A 267 5.82 -27.55 -53.38
N ASN A 268 5.37 -26.30 -53.51
CA ASN A 268 4.60 -25.88 -54.68
C ASN A 268 5.42 -25.96 -55.96
N SER A 269 6.71 -25.60 -55.95
CA SER A 269 7.59 -25.75 -57.12
C SER A 269 7.75 -27.20 -57.54
N LEU A 270 8.02 -28.09 -56.55
CA LEU A 270 8.18 -29.53 -56.81
C LEU A 270 6.90 -30.18 -57.37
N LEU A 271 5.74 -29.76 -56.91
CA LEU A 271 4.44 -30.21 -57.42
C LEU A 271 4.20 -29.72 -58.87
N GLN A 272 4.61 -28.49 -59.23
CA GLN A 272 4.53 -27.98 -60.59
C GLN A 272 5.46 -28.73 -61.55
N ASP A 273 6.61 -29.20 -61.07
CA ASP A 273 7.58 -29.99 -61.84
C ASP A 273 7.15 -31.46 -61.96
N GLY A 274 5.93 -31.82 -61.51
CA GLY A 274 5.34 -33.15 -61.70
C GLY A 274 5.76 -34.21 -60.67
N MET A 275 6.36 -33.81 -59.57
CA MET A 275 6.65 -34.75 -58.49
C MET A 275 5.39 -35.10 -57.69
N GLY A 276 5.11 -36.36 -57.52
CA GLY A 276 4.00 -36.82 -56.66
C GLY A 276 4.28 -36.57 -55.20
N LEU A 277 3.24 -36.26 -54.40
CA LEU A 277 3.30 -35.99 -52.94
C LEU A 277 4.00 -37.08 -52.15
N SER A 278 3.99 -38.33 -52.64
CA SER A 278 4.65 -39.50 -51.98
C SER A 278 6.19 -39.46 -52.04
N LEU A 279 6.77 -38.60 -52.87
CA LEU A 279 8.22 -38.42 -53.01
C LEU A 279 8.77 -37.19 -52.27
N ILE A 280 7.88 -36.34 -51.77
CA ILE A 280 8.25 -35.13 -51.05
C ILE A 280 8.27 -35.46 -49.55
N HIS A 281 9.41 -35.93 -49.06
CA HIS A 281 9.67 -36.10 -47.62
C HIS A 281 10.18 -34.78 -47.04
N ILE A 282 9.33 -34.07 -46.33
CA ILE A 282 9.69 -32.84 -45.61
C ILE A 282 9.51 -33.04 -44.11
#